data_a63d06d3d3fd74d598139c8f7318970e
#
_entry.id   a63d06d3d3fd74d598139c8f7318970e
#
_cell.length_a   1.000
_cell.length_b   1.000
_cell.length_c   1.000
_cell.angle_alpha   90.00
_cell.angle_beta   90.00
_cell.angle_gamma   90.00
#
_symmetry.space_group_name_H-M   'P 1'
#
loop_
_entity.id
_entity.type
_entity.pdbx_description
1 polymer ?
#
loop_
_entity_poly.entity_id
_entity_poly.type
_entity_poly.pdbx_seq_one_letter_code
_entity_poly.pdbx_strand_id
1 'polypeptide(L)'
;MISQSKSNSTAQPVIKCVSVCKIFGENANKLLKQSNGVIDAKTFQDAGCVVGVNNASFEVHKGEMLVVMGLSGSGKSTLLRCISRLADTTAGDIFIDGQDLLAMSSKQLIELRRNKMGMVFQNFALLPHKTVLENIAFPLQVKGYGTEDSIKRAVEMVELVGLNGRENYFPRELSGGQQQRVGIARSLAVEPDIWFLDEPFSALDPLIRKEMQDEFLRLQGVLNKTILFVTHDFNEALRLADRIAIMKDGVIEQLDTPANIVLNPATEYVRKFTKEVPREKVLKIESVMDPIEKITDFGSLKVSRNAIIETVAEAILTEQKNVAVVDDNGAVIGSIHASKIIQILFGNLDSFEQSK
;
A
#
# COMPACT_ATOMS: atom_id res chain seq x y z
N MET A 1 9.93 3.48 -23.26
CA MET A 1 10.10 4.78 -22.59
C MET A 1 8.91 4.97 -21.69
N ILE A 2 9.08 4.80 -20.40
CA ILE A 2 7.99 4.90 -19.41
C ILE A 2 7.74 6.39 -19.19
N SER A 3 6.53 6.85 -19.53
CA SER A 3 6.07 8.21 -19.29
C SER A 3 5.94 8.42 -17.77
N GLN A 4 6.88 9.18 -17.20
CA GLN A 4 6.77 9.65 -15.81
C GLN A 4 5.74 10.78 -15.77
N SER A 5 4.57 10.52 -15.18
CA SER A 5 3.65 11.57 -14.76
C SER A 5 4.33 12.41 -13.67
N LYS A 6 4.58 13.68 -13.96
CA LYS A 6 5.19 14.65 -13.06
C LYS A 6 4.22 14.98 -11.92
N SER A 7 4.33 14.29 -10.78
CA SER A 7 3.89 14.86 -9.51
C SER A 7 5.01 15.77 -9.01
N ASN A 8 4.81 17.08 -9.02
CA ASN A 8 5.73 18.08 -8.45
C ASN A 8 5.65 18.03 -6.91
N SER A 9 6.34 17.06 -6.31
CA SER A 9 6.68 17.10 -4.89
C SER A 9 8.19 17.18 -4.80
N THR A 10 8.72 18.37 -4.44
CA THR A 10 10.13 18.62 -4.14
C THR A 10 10.58 18.01 -2.83
N ALA A 11 9.72 17.25 -2.13
CA ALA A 11 10.02 16.59 -0.87
C ALA A 11 10.82 15.31 -1.10
N GLN A 12 11.91 15.14 -0.35
CA GLN A 12 12.72 13.93 -0.38
C GLN A 12 11.87 12.70 0.00
N PRO A 13 11.93 11.58 -0.76
CA PRO A 13 11.20 10.37 -0.44
C PRO A 13 11.70 9.75 0.87
N VAL A 14 10.77 9.19 1.64
CA VAL A 14 11.08 8.46 2.88
C VAL A 14 11.71 7.10 2.57
N ILE A 15 11.20 6.42 1.52
CA ILE A 15 11.77 5.18 1.01
C ILE A 15 12.10 5.38 -0.46
N LYS A 16 13.32 5.03 -0.86
CA LYS A 16 13.72 5.02 -2.27
C LYS A 16 14.43 3.71 -2.58
N CYS A 17 13.92 2.98 -3.57
CA CYS A 17 14.50 1.78 -4.13
C CYS A 17 15.04 2.07 -5.52
N VAL A 18 16.26 1.65 -5.80
CA VAL A 18 16.92 1.84 -7.10
C VAL A 18 17.43 0.48 -7.58
N SER A 19 16.81 -0.05 -8.63
CA SER A 19 17.21 -1.30 -9.28
C SER A 19 17.39 -2.47 -8.31
N VAL A 20 16.53 -2.58 -7.29
CA VAL A 20 16.64 -3.62 -6.26
C VAL A 20 16.40 -4.99 -6.85
N CYS A 21 17.35 -5.90 -6.61
CA CYS A 21 17.28 -7.29 -7.02
C CYS A 21 17.48 -8.22 -5.83
N LYS A 22 16.71 -9.31 -5.79
CA LYS A 22 16.90 -10.41 -4.85
C LYS A 22 16.82 -11.74 -5.57
N ILE A 23 17.94 -12.45 -5.54
CA ILE A 23 18.06 -13.77 -6.13
C ILE A 23 18.51 -14.74 -5.03
N PHE A 24 17.80 -15.84 -4.89
CA PHE A 24 18.14 -16.92 -3.98
C PHE A 24 18.92 -18.01 -4.73
N GLY A 25 19.94 -18.57 -4.11
CA GLY A 25 20.80 -19.61 -4.67
C GLY A 25 22.27 -19.31 -4.46
N GLU A 26 23.08 -20.35 -4.31
CA GLU A 26 24.53 -20.23 -4.02
C GLU A 26 25.30 -19.49 -5.13
N ASN A 27 24.87 -19.66 -6.38
CA ASN A 27 25.54 -19.08 -7.55
C ASN A 27 24.96 -17.70 -7.97
N ALA A 28 23.98 -17.15 -7.25
CA ALA A 28 23.27 -15.93 -7.62
C ALA A 28 24.21 -14.75 -7.94
N ASN A 29 25.15 -14.44 -7.06
CA ASN A 29 26.08 -13.33 -7.24
C ASN A 29 27.06 -13.56 -8.41
N LYS A 30 27.48 -14.80 -8.63
CA LYS A 30 28.38 -15.16 -9.74
C LYS A 30 27.68 -14.98 -11.08
N LEU A 31 26.46 -15.50 -11.20
CA LEU A 31 25.64 -15.39 -12.40
C LEU A 31 25.30 -13.93 -12.73
N LEU A 32 24.93 -13.13 -11.70
CA LEU A 32 24.61 -11.72 -11.90
C LEU A 32 25.81 -10.93 -12.44
N LYS A 33 27.04 -11.21 -11.94
CA LYS A 33 28.26 -10.62 -12.48
C LYS A 33 28.54 -11.06 -13.93
N GLN A 34 28.34 -12.35 -14.23
CA GLN A 34 28.55 -12.89 -15.59
C GLN A 34 27.56 -12.33 -16.62
N SER A 35 26.32 -12.06 -16.21
CA SER A 35 25.28 -11.46 -17.05
C SER A 35 25.34 -9.92 -17.12
N ASN A 36 26.39 -9.29 -16.59
CA ASN A 36 26.51 -7.82 -16.50
C ASN A 36 25.27 -7.14 -15.85
N GLY A 37 24.69 -7.81 -14.85
CA GLY A 37 23.49 -7.29 -14.15
C GLY A 37 22.16 -7.57 -14.84
N VAL A 38 22.14 -8.20 -16.00
CA VAL A 38 20.92 -8.60 -16.70
C VAL A 38 20.39 -9.89 -16.09
N ILE A 39 19.14 -9.87 -15.61
CA ILE A 39 18.51 -11.04 -15.01
C ILE A 39 17.52 -11.63 -16.01
N ASP A 40 17.92 -12.75 -16.64
CA ASP A 40 17.03 -13.62 -17.37
C ASP A 40 16.54 -14.74 -16.44
N ALA A 41 15.25 -14.73 -16.11
CA ALA A 41 14.66 -15.62 -15.11
C ALA A 41 14.91 -17.10 -15.44
N LYS A 42 14.87 -17.48 -16.74
CA LYS A 42 15.08 -18.87 -17.17
C LYS A 42 16.52 -19.31 -16.95
N THR A 43 17.50 -18.50 -17.37
CA THR A 43 18.93 -18.78 -17.17
C THR A 43 19.27 -18.95 -15.68
N PHE A 44 18.69 -18.13 -14.82
CA PHE A 44 18.90 -18.24 -13.37
C PHE A 44 18.22 -19.47 -12.79
N GLN A 45 17.02 -19.82 -13.26
CA GLN A 45 16.30 -21.01 -12.82
C GLN A 45 17.04 -22.30 -13.25
N ASP A 46 17.53 -22.37 -14.48
CA ASP A 46 18.31 -23.50 -14.99
C ASP A 46 19.61 -23.71 -14.20
N ALA A 47 20.13 -22.64 -13.59
CA ALA A 47 21.28 -22.68 -12.70
C ALA A 47 20.93 -22.92 -11.21
N GLY A 48 19.68 -23.30 -10.92
CA GLY A 48 19.20 -23.57 -9.55
C GLY A 48 18.98 -22.33 -8.69
N CYS A 49 18.84 -21.16 -9.31
CA CYS A 49 18.54 -19.92 -8.60
C CYS A 49 17.06 -19.53 -8.76
N VAL A 50 16.50 -18.85 -7.75
CA VAL A 50 15.14 -18.31 -7.78
C VAL A 50 15.21 -16.79 -7.73
N VAL A 51 14.66 -16.14 -8.76
CA VAL A 51 14.56 -14.68 -8.82
C VAL A 51 13.33 -14.23 -8.03
N GLY A 52 13.56 -13.64 -6.86
CA GLY A 52 12.47 -13.15 -6.01
C GLY A 52 12.10 -11.69 -6.30
N VAL A 53 13.09 -10.84 -6.65
CA VAL A 53 12.87 -9.45 -7.08
C VAL A 53 13.84 -9.14 -8.22
N ASN A 54 13.35 -8.49 -9.26
CA ASN A 54 14.10 -8.15 -10.44
C ASN A 54 13.91 -6.66 -10.77
N ASN A 55 14.97 -5.88 -10.55
CA ASN A 55 15.07 -4.46 -10.94
C ASN A 55 13.93 -3.58 -10.42
N ALA A 56 13.52 -3.75 -9.16
CA ALA A 56 12.46 -2.94 -8.57
C ALA A 56 12.98 -1.52 -8.25
N SER A 57 12.34 -0.51 -8.85
CA SER A 57 12.66 0.92 -8.65
C SER A 57 11.40 1.71 -8.37
N PHE A 58 11.33 2.38 -7.20
CA PHE A 58 10.21 3.23 -6.81
C PHE A 58 10.58 4.10 -5.60
N GLU A 59 9.72 5.07 -5.33
CA GLU A 59 9.82 5.97 -4.19
C GLU A 59 8.50 5.96 -3.41
N VAL A 60 8.58 6.13 -2.07
CA VAL A 60 7.43 6.33 -1.18
C VAL A 60 7.64 7.63 -0.42
N HIS A 61 6.64 8.50 -0.45
CA HIS A 61 6.69 9.80 0.18
C HIS A 61 6.10 9.78 1.60
N LYS A 62 6.38 10.82 2.37
CA LYS A 62 5.88 10.93 3.75
C LYS A 62 4.34 10.93 3.79
N GLY A 63 3.79 10.07 4.64
CA GLY A 63 2.34 9.89 4.80
C GLY A 63 1.68 9.08 3.70
N GLU A 64 2.41 8.70 2.65
CA GLU A 64 1.91 7.89 1.53
C GLU A 64 1.71 6.44 1.94
N MET A 65 0.61 5.83 1.47
CA MET A 65 0.38 4.40 1.51
C MET A 65 0.61 3.80 0.12
N LEU A 66 1.79 3.19 -0.06
CA LEU A 66 2.09 2.39 -1.26
C LEU A 66 1.71 0.93 -1.00
N VAL A 67 0.81 0.41 -1.83
CA VAL A 67 0.44 -1.01 -1.79
C VAL A 67 1.19 -1.76 -2.89
N VAL A 68 1.92 -2.80 -2.49
CA VAL A 68 2.55 -3.76 -3.42
C VAL A 68 1.65 -4.98 -3.53
N MET A 69 1.10 -5.22 -4.71
CA MET A 69 0.20 -6.34 -4.94
C MET A 69 0.66 -7.26 -6.08
N GLY A 70 0.05 -8.43 -6.18
CA GLY A 70 0.31 -9.45 -7.21
C GLY A 70 -0.02 -10.85 -6.71
N LEU A 71 0.00 -11.83 -7.59
CA LEU A 71 -0.29 -13.22 -7.23
C LEU A 71 0.73 -13.81 -6.24
N SER A 72 0.40 -14.95 -5.63
CA SER A 72 1.35 -15.67 -4.76
C SER A 72 2.62 -16.01 -5.56
N GLY A 73 3.78 -15.83 -4.93
CA GLY A 73 5.09 -16.05 -5.58
C GLY A 73 5.60 -14.89 -6.43
N SER A 74 4.88 -13.78 -6.61
CA SER A 74 5.33 -12.65 -7.44
C SER A 74 6.48 -11.82 -6.83
N GLY A 75 6.92 -12.11 -5.60
CA GLY A 75 8.08 -11.44 -4.99
C GLY A 75 7.77 -10.35 -3.96
N LYS A 76 6.50 -10.03 -3.70
CA LYS A 76 6.04 -8.94 -2.80
C LYS A 76 6.66 -8.98 -1.41
N SER A 77 6.46 -10.08 -0.67
CA SER A 77 7.03 -10.23 0.68
C SER A 77 8.55 -10.27 0.66
N THR A 78 9.15 -10.76 -0.43
CA THR A 78 10.60 -10.71 -0.63
C THR A 78 11.07 -9.26 -0.74
N LEU A 79 10.41 -8.43 -1.54
CA LEU A 79 10.70 -7.01 -1.69
C LEU A 79 10.55 -6.28 -0.35
N LEU A 80 9.44 -6.49 0.37
CA LEU A 80 9.21 -5.92 1.70
C LEU A 80 10.34 -6.29 2.68
N ARG A 81 10.76 -7.56 2.69
CA ARG A 81 11.87 -8.04 3.55
C ARG A 81 13.22 -7.44 3.16
N CYS A 82 13.46 -7.16 1.89
CA CYS A 82 14.65 -6.44 1.46
C CYS A 82 14.63 -4.99 1.96
N ILE A 83 13.50 -4.28 1.84
CA ILE A 83 13.35 -2.89 2.25
C ILE A 83 13.43 -2.74 3.79
N SER A 84 12.86 -3.69 4.53
CA SER A 84 13.00 -3.74 5.99
C SER A 84 14.35 -4.32 6.46
N ARG A 85 15.22 -4.71 5.50
CA ARG A 85 16.54 -5.33 5.72
C ARG A 85 16.47 -6.66 6.51
N LEU A 86 15.29 -7.31 6.53
CA LEU A 86 15.13 -8.68 7.05
C LEU A 86 15.75 -9.72 6.10
N ALA A 87 15.92 -9.35 4.83
CA ALA A 87 16.70 -10.10 3.85
C ALA A 87 17.67 -9.17 3.14
N ASP A 88 18.88 -9.66 2.85
CA ASP A 88 19.85 -8.91 2.07
C ASP A 88 19.44 -8.87 0.60
N THR A 89 19.66 -7.73 -0.06
CA THR A 89 19.56 -7.62 -1.51
C THR A 89 20.73 -8.32 -2.20
N THR A 90 20.53 -8.75 -3.45
CA THR A 90 21.61 -9.27 -4.30
C THR A 90 22.28 -8.12 -5.08
N ALA A 91 21.50 -7.10 -5.48
CA ALA A 91 21.97 -5.88 -6.13
C ALA A 91 20.98 -4.75 -5.96
N GLY A 92 21.37 -3.54 -6.38
CA GLY A 92 20.60 -2.32 -6.27
C GLY A 92 20.76 -1.64 -4.91
N ASP A 93 20.15 -0.47 -4.73
CA ASP A 93 20.29 0.37 -3.57
C ASP A 93 18.94 0.67 -2.91
N ILE A 94 18.94 0.81 -1.59
CA ILE A 94 17.76 1.17 -0.80
C ILE A 94 18.15 2.32 0.13
N PHE A 95 17.38 3.40 0.06
CA PHE A 95 17.57 4.56 0.93
C PHE A 95 16.34 4.75 1.82
N ILE A 96 16.59 5.03 3.10
CA ILE A 96 15.58 5.42 4.08
C ILE A 96 15.94 6.83 4.59
N ASP A 97 15.04 7.79 4.40
CA ASP A 97 15.29 9.22 4.69
C ASP A 97 16.61 9.71 4.08
N GLY A 98 16.93 9.26 2.86
CA GLY A 98 18.16 9.61 2.14
C GLY A 98 19.42 8.88 2.62
N GLN A 99 19.34 8.03 3.65
CA GLN A 99 20.48 7.24 4.13
C GLN A 99 20.53 5.88 3.43
N ASP A 100 21.70 5.50 2.94
CA ASP A 100 21.91 4.20 2.30
C ASP A 100 21.78 3.07 3.34
N LEU A 101 20.67 2.31 3.21
CA LEU A 101 20.34 1.21 4.11
C LEU A 101 21.36 0.05 4.02
N LEU A 102 21.96 -0.13 2.85
CA LEU A 102 22.88 -1.26 2.61
C LEU A 102 24.28 -1.00 3.16
N ALA A 103 24.67 0.27 3.25
CA ALA A 103 25.94 0.70 3.85
C ALA A 103 25.92 0.76 5.38
N MET A 104 24.74 0.62 6.01
CA MET A 104 24.60 0.68 7.47
C MET A 104 25.28 -0.49 8.17
N SER A 105 26.01 -0.19 9.25
CA SER A 105 26.49 -1.19 10.20
C SER A 105 25.32 -1.86 10.93
N SER A 106 25.55 -3.06 11.49
CA SER A 106 24.53 -3.78 12.26
C SER A 106 23.94 -2.95 13.41
N LYS A 107 24.76 -2.12 14.08
CA LYS A 107 24.31 -1.24 15.16
C LYS A 107 23.37 -0.15 14.63
N GLN A 108 23.72 0.51 13.54
CA GLN A 108 22.86 1.54 12.90
C GLN A 108 21.54 0.94 12.42
N LEU A 109 21.59 -0.26 11.84
CA LEU A 109 20.39 -0.97 11.36
C LEU A 109 19.44 -1.34 12.51
N ILE A 110 19.97 -1.78 13.66
CA ILE A 110 19.19 -2.06 14.87
C ILE A 110 18.51 -0.77 15.35
N GLU A 111 19.24 0.33 15.42
CA GLU A 111 18.70 1.63 15.85
C GLU A 111 17.63 2.15 14.87
N LEU A 112 17.86 2.02 13.57
CA LEU A 112 16.87 2.39 12.55
C LEU A 112 15.56 1.60 12.73
N ARG A 113 15.65 0.27 12.88
CA ARG A 113 14.47 -0.58 13.08
C ARG A 113 13.74 -0.26 14.38
N ARG A 114 14.47 -0.06 15.48
CA ARG A 114 13.88 0.24 16.78
C ARG A 114 13.14 1.56 16.82
N ASN A 115 13.65 2.55 16.09
CA ASN A 115 13.13 3.92 16.20
C ASN A 115 12.19 4.33 15.07
N LYS A 116 12.38 3.79 13.87
CA LYS A 116 11.68 4.27 12.67
C LYS A 116 10.76 3.25 12.01
N MET A 117 10.93 1.95 12.26
CA MET A 117 10.22 0.90 11.54
C MET A 117 9.29 0.11 12.43
N GLY A 118 8.01 0.04 12.07
CA GLY A 118 7.04 -0.91 12.61
C GLY A 118 6.74 -2.00 11.60
N MET A 119 6.46 -3.22 12.04
CA MET A 119 6.11 -4.31 11.14
C MET A 119 4.96 -5.15 11.67
N VAL A 120 4.00 -5.43 10.79
CA VAL A 120 2.91 -6.39 11.00
C VAL A 120 3.13 -7.55 10.06
N PHE A 121 3.11 -8.77 10.59
CA PHE A 121 3.36 -10.01 9.86
C PHE A 121 2.06 -10.73 9.52
N GLN A 122 2.06 -11.49 8.46
CA GLN A 122 0.92 -12.29 7.97
C GLN A 122 0.34 -13.22 9.04
N ASN A 123 1.17 -13.86 9.86
CA ASN A 123 0.77 -14.79 10.91
C ASN A 123 0.77 -14.14 12.30
N PHE A 124 0.43 -12.85 12.40
CA PHE A 124 0.39 -12.03 13.61
C PHE A 124 1.73 -11.98 14.38
N ALA A 125 2.53 -13.05 14.35
CA ALA A 125 3.83 -13.23 15.02
C ALA A 125 3.79 -12.86 16.52
N LEU A 126 2.68 -13.13 17.21
CA LEU A 126 2.54 -12.89 18.63
C LEU A 126 3.37 -13.89 19.46
N LEU A 127 3.87 -13.42 20.59
CA LEU A 127 4.57 -14.26 21.55
C LEU A 127 3.52 -15.06 22.35
N PRO A 128 3.44 -16.40 22.16
CA PRO A 128 2.30 -17.19 22.66
C PRO A 128 2.27 -17.34 24.19
N HIS A 129 3.42 -17.12 24.84
CA HIS A 129 3.61 -17.17 26.28
C HIS A 129 3.45 -15.81 26.98
N LYS A 130 3.10 -14.76 26.23
CA LYS A 130 2.86 -13.40 26.71
C LYS A 130 1.40 -13.02 26.52
N THR A 131 0.86 -12.26 27.47
CA THR A 131 -0.47 -11.66 27.37
C THR A 131 -0.55 -10.61 26.28
N VAL A 132 -1.74 -10.08 25.99
CA VAL A 132 -1.97 -8.94 25.07
C VAL A 132 -1.09 -7.76 25.49
N LEU A 133 -1.19 -7.36 26.76
CA LEU A 133 -0.44 -6.23 27.30
C LEU A 133 1.08 -6.43 27.17
N GLU A 134 1.56 -7.62 27.55
CA GLU A 134 2.99 -7.96 27.44
C GLU A 134 3.49 -8.04 26.01
N ASN A 135 2.67 -8.52 25.06
CA ASN A 135 3.01 -8.50 23.63
C ASN A 135 3.19 -7.07 23.11
N ILE A 136 2.30 -6.16 23.50
CA ILE A 136 2.34 -4.75 23.08
C ILE A 136 3.49 -4.01 23.77
N ALA A 137 3.77 -4.29 25.05
CA ALA A 137 4.86 -3.68 25.80
C ALA A 137 6.27 -4.17 25.35
N PHE A 138 6.35 -5.38 24.78
CA PHE A 138 7.62 -6.03 24.45
C PHE A 138 8.57 -5.17 23.59
N PRO A 139 8.18 -4.56 22.48
CA PRO A 139 9.09 -3.74 21.67
C PRO A 139 9.59 -2.49 22.42
N LEU A 140 8.80 -1.93 23.32
CA LEU A 140 9.22 -0.80 24.16
C LEU A 140 10.31 -1.23 25.15
N GLN A 141 10.17 -2.39 25.78
CA GLN A 141 11.18 -2.98 26.66
C GLN A 141 12.50 -3.27 25.90
N VAL A 142 12.39 -3.81 24.67
CA VAL A 142 13.57 -4.02 23.79
C VAL A 142 14.23 -2.69 23.41
N LYS A 143 13.44 -1.61 23.32
CA LYS A 143 13.94 -0.25 23.05
C LYS A 143 14.62 0.38 24.28
N GLY A 144 14.44 -0.21 25.47
CA GLY A 144 15.07 0.24 26.72
C GLY A 144 14.17 1.10 27.61
N TYR A 145 12.86 1.17 27.32
CA TYR A 145 11.89 1.84 28.21
C TYR A 145 11.75 1.08 29.52
N GLY A 146 11.53 1.79 30.63
CA GLY A 146 11.18 1.20 31.90
C GLY A 146 9.91 0.34 31.84
N THR A 147 9.76 -0.58 32.77
CA THR A 147 8.61 -1.49 32.78
C THR A 147 7.30 -0.71 32.93
N GLU A 148 7.26 0.27 33.82
CA GLU A 148 6.06 1.09 34.09
C GLU A 148 5.65 1.90 32.86
N ASP A 149 6.59 2.60 32.21
CA ASP A 149 6.33 3.39 30.98
C ASP A 149 5.88 2.50 29.83
N SER A 150 6.51 1.29 29.70
CA SER A 150 6.13 0.31 28.68
C SER A 150 4.71 -0.20 28.87
N ILE A 151 4.29 -0.46 30.10
CA ILE A 151 2.94 -0.91 30.42
C ILE A 151 1.93 0.22 30.20
N LYS A 152 2.23 1.43 30.67
CA LYS A 152 1.37 2.61 30.45
C LYS A 152 1.09 2.80 28.96
N ARG A 153 2.15 2.81 28.14
CA ARG A 153 2.01 2.96 26.69
C ARG A 153 1.25 1.78 26.06
N ALA A 154 1.47 0.56 26.54
CA ALA A 154 0.74 -0.61 26.06
C ALA A 154 -0.77 -0.52 26.35
N VAL A 155 -1.18 0.01 27.50
CA VAL A 155 -2.60 0.25 27.84
C VAL A 155 -3.23 1.25 26.85
N GLU A 156 -2.52 2.37 26.54
CA GLU A 156 -2.99 3.33 25.52
C GLU A 156 -3.19 2.65 24.16
N MET A 157 -2.30 1.73 23.77
CA MET A 157 -2.40 0.99 22.51
C MET A 157 -3.54 -0.04 22.53
N VAL A 158 -3.81 -0.68 23.66
CA VAL A 158 -4.99 -1.57 23.85
C VAL A 158 -6.28 -0.79 23.60
N GLU A 159 -6.40 0.41 24.18
CA GLU A 159 -7.54 1.30 23.98
C GLU A 159 -7.66 1.73 22.53
N LEU A 160 -6.54 2.16 21.90
CA LEU A 160 -6.49 2.62 20.51
C LEU A 160 -7.07 1.59 19.52
N VAL A 161 -6.81 0.29 19.76
CA VAL A 161 -7.26 -0.80 18.88
C VAL A 161 -8.54 -1.49 19.36
N GLY A 162 -9.20 -0.96 20.41
CA GLY A 162 -10.47 -1.47 20.93
C GLY A 162 -10.39 -2.87 21.54
N LEU A 163 -9.33 -3.15 22.32
CA LEU A 163 -9.14 -4.41 23.04
C LEU A 163 -9.29 -4.29 24.56
N ASN A 164 -9.99 -3.24 25.03
CA ASN A 164 -10.25 -3.03 26.45
C ASN A 164 -10.88 -4.27 27.11
N GLY A 165 -10.37 -4.65 28.29
CA GLY A 165 -10.79 -5.85 29.03
C GLY A 165 -10.15 -7.15 28.52
N ARG A 166 -9.21 -7.08 27.56
CA ARG A 166 -8.46 -8.22 27.03
C ARG A 166 -6.97 -8.20 27.38
N GLU A 167 -6.53 -7.29 28.23
CA GLU A 167 -5.13 -7.01 28.57
C GLU A 167 -4.37 -8.27 29.04
N ASN A 168 -5.05 -9.12 29.83
CA ASN A 168 -4.49 -10.31 30.44
C ASN A 168 -4.72 -11.61 29.63
N TYR A 169 -5.38 -11.52 28.45
CA TYR A 169 -5.61 -12.68 27.60
C TYR A 169 -4.33 -13.07 26.86
N PHE A 170 -4.16 -14.38 26.65
CA PHE A 170 -3.10 -14.92 25.82
C PHE A 170 -3.57 -15.02 24.35
N PRO A 171 -2.65 -15.05 23.36
CA PRO A 171 -3.02 -15.15 21.95
C PRO A 171 -4.00 -16.28 21.63
N ARG A 172 -3.86 -17.44 22.25
CA ARG A 172 -4.77 -18.61 22.06
C ARG A 172 -6.22 -18.37 22.50
N GLU A 173 -6.47 -17.35 23.31
CA GLU A 173 -7.80 -16.99 23.84
C GLU A 173 -8.48 -15.90 22.99
N LEU A 174 -7.82 -15.46 21.90
CA LEU A 174 -8.27 -14.39 21.04
C LEU A 174 -8.71 -14.92 19.67
N SER A 175 -9.74 -14.29 19.09
CA SER A 175 -10.07 -14.49 17.68
C SER A 175 -8.95 -13.99 16.76
N GLY A 176 -8.92 -14.41 15.48
CA GLY A 176 -7.94 -13.95 14.50
C GLY A 176 -7.91 -12.42 14.36
N GLY A 177 -9.07 -11.77 14.31
CA GLY A 177 -9.17 -10.31 14.26
C GLY A 177 -8.61 -9.63 15.52
N GLN A 178 -8.85 -10.22 16.71
CA GLN A 178 -8.26 -9.71 17.96
C GLN A 178 -6.74 -9.89 17.97
N GLN A 179 -6.22 -11.04 17.53
CA GLN A 179 -4.78 -11.26 17.39
C GLN A 179 -4.15 -10.24 16.42
N GLN A 180 -4.84 -9.95 15.32
CA GLN A 180 -4.40 -8.92 14.36
C GLN A 180 -4.34 -7.53 15.03
N ARG A 181 -5.34 -7.14 15.79
CA ARG A 181 -5.36 -5.89 16.56
C ARG A 181 -4.18 -5.81 17.54
N VAL A 182 -3.84 -6.90 18.21
CA VAL A 182 -2.64 -6.98 19.08
C VAL A 182 -1.37 -6.77 18.25
N GLY A 183 -1.23 -7.39 17.07
CA GLY A 183 -0.10 -7.21 16.17
C GLY A 183 0.06 -5.76 15.69
N ILE A 184 -1.06 -5.11 15.34
CA ILE A 184 -1.12 -3.68 14.98
C ILE A 184 -0.68 -2.82 16.17
N ALA A 185 -1.30 -2.98 17.34
CA ALA A 185 -0.97 -2.24 18.56
C ALA A 185 0.51 -2.38 18.94
N ARG A 186 1.04 -3.61 18.91
CA ARG A 186 2.46 -3.89 19.17
C ARG A 186 3.38 -3.14 18.21
N SER A 187 3.04 -3.12 16.92
CA SER A 187 3.86 -2.44 15.91
C SER A 187 3.82 -0.91 16.04
N LEU A 188 2.71 -0.35 16.54
CA LEU A 188 2.51 1.08 16.75
C LEU A 188 3.05 1.59 18.09
N ALA A 189 3.25 0.71 19.08
CA ALA A 189 3.68 1.09 20.43
C ALA A 189 4.96 1.91 20.44
N VAL A 190 5.90 1.62 19.54
CA VAL A 190 7.19 2.33 19.40
C VAL A 190 7.11 3.60 18.55
N GLU A 191 5.92 3.99 18.08
CA GLU A 191 5.66 5.18 17.25
C GLU A 191 6.50 5.23 15.96
N PRO A 192 6.49 4.20 15.13
CA PRO A 192 7.33 4.17 13.94
C PRO A 192 6.92 5.27 12.95
N ASP A 193 7.90 5.79 12.17
CA ASP A 193 7.63 6.68 11.04
C ASP A 193 7.18 5.90 9.79
N ILE A 194 7.73 4.70 9.62
CA ILE A 194 7.49 3.80 8.50
C ILE A 194 6.80 2.53 9.02
N TRP A 195 5.72 2.14 8.39
CA TRP A 195 4.94 0.98 8.79
C TRP A 195 4.86 -0.04 7.66
N PHE A 196 5.46 -1.19 7.88
CA PHE A 196 5.47 -2.32 6.95
C PHE A 196 4.38 -3.33 7.32
N LEU A 197 3.54 -3.71 6.36
CA LEU A 197 2.47 -4.68 6.55
C LEU A 197 2.58 -5.79 5.50
N ASP A 198 2.85 -7.01 5.94
CA ASP A 198 2.98 -8.20 5.08
C ASP A 198 1.68 -9.02 5.15
N GLU A 199 0.77 -8.83 4.19
CA GLU A 199 -0.53 -9.49 4.08
C GLU A 199 -1.34 -9.50 5.40
N PRO A 200 -1.54 -8.34 6.05
CA PRO A 200 -2.02 -8.30 7.43
C PRO A 200 -3.43 -8.85 7.62
N PHE A 201 -4.25 -8.91 6.57
CA PHE A 201 -5.65 -9.35 6.67
C PHE A 201 -5.92 -10.69 6.00
N SER A 202 -4.90 -11.37 5.45
CA SER A 202 -5.07 -12.62 4.69
C SER A 202 -5.61 -13.78 5.51
N ALA A 203 -5.31 -13.82 6.81
CA ALA A 203 -5.73 -14.88 7.74
C ALA A 203 -7.13 -14.64 8.35
N LEU A 204 -7.83 -13.56 7.96
CA LEU A 204 -9.14 -13.18 8.49
C LEU A 204 -10.28 -13.63 7.56
N ASP A 205 -11.42 -13.99 8.18
CA ASP A 205 -12.64 -14.18 7.41
C ASP A 205 -13.15 -12.88 6.76
N PRO A 206 -13.99 -12.94 5.70
CA PRO A 206 -14.35 -11.76 4.91
C PRO A 206 -15.01 -10.64 5.70
N LEU A 207 -15.84 -10.96 6.71
CA LEU A 207 -16.54 -9.94 7.50
C LEU A 207 -15.56 -9.21 8.44
N ILE A 208 -14.77 -9.95 9.19
CA ILE A 208 -13.76 -9.39 10.09
C ILE A 208 -12.68 -8.63 9.30
N ARG A 209 -12.31 -9.13 8.11
CA ARG A 209 -11.37 -8.44 7.21
C ARG A 209 -11.86 -7.03 6.86
N LYS A 210 -13.14 -6.88 6.49
CA LYS A 210 -13.73 -5.58 6.16
C LYS A 210 -13.71 -4.63 7.38
N GLU A 211 -14.11 -5.11 8.54
CA GLU A 211 -14.06 -4.34 9.79
C GLU A 211 -12.63 -3.89 10.13
N MET A 212 -11.65 -4.77 9.95
CA MET A 212 -10.25 -4.46 10.19
C MET A 212 -9.67 -3.45 9.20
N GLN A 213 -10.10 -3.47 7.93
CA GLN A 213 -9.72 -2.47 6.94
C GLN A 213 -10.31 -1.09 7.29
N ASP A 214 -11.58 -1.04 7.74
CA ASP A 214 -12.21 0.22 8.19
C ASP A 214 -11.47 0.82 9.38
N GLU A 215 -11.14 -0.02 10.35
CA GLU A 215 -10.38 0.38 11.53
C GLU A 215 -8.95 0.84 11.16
N PHE A 216 -8.30 0.15 10.23
CA PHE A 216 -6.99 0.53 9.73
C PHE A 216 -7.00 1.90 9.05
N LEU A 217 -8.00 2.18 8.19
CA LEU A 217 -8.17 3.50 7.58
C LEU A 217 -8.41 4.60 8.62
N ARG A 218 -9.22 4.31 9.65
CA ARG A 218 -9.44 5.23 10.78
C ARG A 218 -8.12 5.54 11.49
N LEU A 219 -7.33 4.53 11.80
CA LEU A 219 -6.02 4.69 12.44
C LEU A 219 -5.05 5.48 11.57
N GLN A 220 -4.99 5.17 10.26
CA GLN A 220 -4.12 5.89 9.33
C GLN A 220 -4.50 7.37 9.22
N GLY A 221 -5.80 7.69 9.19
CA GLY A 221 -6.29 9.07 9.17
C GLY A 221 -5.86 9.90 10.39
N VAL A 222 -5.67 9.25 11.54
CA VAL A 222 -5.19 9.90 12.78
C VAL A 222 -3.67 9.95 12.84
N LEU A 223 -3.00 8.85 12.47
CA LEU A 223 -1.56 8.67 12.68
C LEU A 223 -0.70 9.18 11.52
N ASN A 224 -1.27 9.27 10.32
CA ASN A 224 -0.62 9.73 9.07
C ASN A 224 0.79 9.12 8.85
N LYS A 225 0.91 7.79 8.96
CA LYS A 225 2.17 7.07 8.81
C LYS A 225 2.51 6.83 7.34
N THR A 226 3.80 6.75 7.03
CA THR A 226 4.27 6.25 5.73
C THR A 226 4.17 4.73 5.72
N ILE A 227 3.44 4.16 4.76
CA ILE A 227 3.07 2.75 4.77
C ILE A 227 3.53 2.05 3.50
N LEU A 228 4.19 0.91 3.67
CA LEU A 228 4.39 -0.08 2.62
C LEU A 228 3.58 -1.32 2.96
N PHE A 229 2.51 -1.54 2.21
CA PHE A 229 1.53 -2.58 2.43
C PHE A 229 1.63 -3.65 1.34
N VAL A 230 1.66 -4.91 1.71
CA VAL A 230 1.67 -6.04 0.77
C VAL A 230 0.35 -6.80 0.85
N THR A 231 -0.25 -7.07 -0.29
CA THR A 231 -1.45 -7.91 -0.40
C THR A 231 -1.52 -8.67 -1.72
N HIS A 232 -2.34 -9.71 -1.78
CA HIS A 232 -2.75 -10.36 -3.02
C HIS A 232 -4.20 -10.01 -3.43
N ASP A 233 -4.92 -9.27 -2.59
CA ASP A 233 -6.31 -8.86 -2.83
C ASP A 233 -6.35 -7.48 -3.50
N PHE A 234 -6.86 -7.44 -4.75
CA PHE A 234 -6.93 -6.21 -5.53
C PHE A 234 -7.95 -5.21 -4.97
N ASN A 235 -9.07 -5.68 -4.43
CA ASN A 235 -10.06 -4.79 -3.81
C ASN A 235 -9.50 -4.11 -2.57
N GLU A 236 -8.68 -4.83 -1.79
CA GLU A 236 -7.95 -4.27 -0.67
C GLU A 236 -6.97 -3.17 -1.12
N ALA A 237 -6.19 -3.44 -2.17
CA ALA A 237 -5.28 -2.45 -2.74
C ALA A 237 -6.02 -1.20 -3.25
N LEU A 238 -7.12 -1.37 -3.97
CA LEU A 238 -7.94 -0.26 -4.47
C LEU A 238 -8.53 0.60 -3.35
N ARG A 239 -8.88 -0.03 -2.23
CA ARG A 239 -9.52 0.64 -1.10
C ARG A 239 -8.53 1.44 -0.24
N LEU A 240 -7.33 0.91 -0.07
CA LEU A 240 -6.38 1.42 0.92
C LEU A 240 -5.30 2.33 0.30
N ALA A 241 -4.89 2.10 -0.94
CA ALA A 241 -3.69 2.69 -1.51
C ALA A 241 -3.86 4.12 -1.99
N ASP A 242 -2.84 4.95 -1.76
CA ASP A 242 -2.59 6.16 -2.56
C ASP A 242 -2.01 5.80 -3.92
N ARG A 243 -1.06 4.83 -3.94
CA ARG A 243 -0.51 4.24 -5.16
C ARG A 243 -0.36 2.73 -5.01
N ILE A 244 -0.49 2.01 -6.14
CA ILE A 244 -0.37 0.56 -6.21
C ILE A 244 0.79 0.20 -7.12
N ALA A 245 1.69 -0.68 -6.65
CA ALA A 245 2.71 -1.35 -7.45
C ALA A 245 2.26 -2.79 -7.72
N ILE A 246 1.93 -3.12 -8.97
CA ILE A 246 1.55 -4.49 -9.36
C ILE A 246 2.79 -5.27 -9.74
N MET A 247 3.06 -6.36 -9.02
CA MET A 247 4.22 -7.22 -9.24
C MET A 247 3.84 -8.54 -9.92
N LYS A 248 4.67 -8.93 -10.88
CA LYS A 248 4.65 -10.24 -11.53
C LYS A 248 6.09 -10.75 -11.68
N ASP A 249 6.33 -12.00 -11.32
CA ASP A 249 7.63 -12.69 -11.52
C ASP A 249 8.84 -11.86 -11.07
N GLY A 250 8.71 -11.17 -9.94
CA GLY A 250 9.75 -10.32 -9.36
C GLY A 250 9.83 -8.90 -9.94
N VAL A 251 9.08 -8.58 -11.00
CA VAL A 251 9.10 -7.27 -11.69
C VAL A 251 7.87 -6.45 -11.32
N ILE A 252 8.04 -5.12 -11.21
CA ILE A 252 6.92 -4.18 -11.11
C ILE A 252 6.39 -3.91 -12.52
N GLU A 253 5.22 -4.43 -12.85
CA GLU A 253 4.55 -4.27 -14.15
C GLU A 253 3.96 -2.87 -14.32
N GLN A 254 3.37 -2.33 -13.25
CA GLN A 254 2.82 -0.98 -13.22
C GLN A 254 2.85 -0.43 -11.79
N LEU A 255 3.13 0.87 -11.67
CA LEU A 255 3.04 1.62 -10.43
C LEU A 255 2.31 2.92 -10.70
N ASP A 256 1.11 3.07 -10.12
CA ASP A 256 0.26 4.24 -10.36
C ASP A 256 -0.82 4.39 -9.28
N THR A 257 -1.66 5.44 -9.40
CA THR A 257 -2.86 5.58 -8.58
C THR A 257 -3.88 4.48 -8.89
N PRO A 258 -4.75 4.09 -7.94
CA PRO A 258 -5.83 3.12 -8.18
C PRO A 258 -6.67 3.45 -9.42
N ALA A 259 -7.05 4.72 -9.57
CA ALA A 259 -7.84 5.19 -10.72
C ALA A 259 -7.12 4.96 -12.05
N ASN A 260 -5.82 5.31 -12.14
CA ASN A 260 -5.07 5.16 -13.38
C ASN A 260 -4.79 3.69 -13.74
N ILE A 261 -4.59 2.83 -12.74
CA ILE A 261 -4.46 1.37 -12.97
C ILE A 261 -5.76 0.81 -13.59
N VAL A 262 -6.93 1.24 -13.10
CA VAL A 262 -8.23 0.78 -13.59
C VAL A 262 -8.54 1.33 -14.98
N LEU A 263 -8.19 2.60 -15.25
CA LEU A 263 -8.47 3.25 -16.53
C LEU A 263 -7.46 2.89 -17.63
N ASN A 264 -6.19 2.78 -17.26
CA ASN A 264 -5.06 2.63 -18.20
C ASN A 264 -4.15 1.46 -17.77
N PRO A 265 -4.63 0.20 -17.80
CA PRO A 265 -3.80 -0.95 -17.46
C PRO A 265 -2.64 -1.09 -18.46
N ALA A 266 -1.40 -1.06 -17.94
CA ALA A 266 -0.19 -1.04 -18.77
C ALA A 266 0.08 -2.36 -19.51
N THR A 267 -0.36 -3.49 -18.95
CA THR A 267 -0.14 -4.82 -19.53
C THR A 267 -1.41 -5.66 -19.45
N GLU A 268 -1.47 -6.73 -20.27
CA GLU A 268 -2.58 -7.69 -20.21
C GLU A 268 -2.69 -8.37 -18.82
N TYR A 269 -1.56 -8.50 -18.13
CA TYR A 269 -1.56 -9.02 -16.76
C TYR A 269 -2.29 -8.08 -15.80
N VAL A 270 -2.03 -6.79 -15.86
CA VAL A 270 -2.74 -5.77 -15.06
C VAL A 270 -4.21 -5.72 -15.43
N ARG A 271 -4.53 -5.77 -16.73
CA ARG A 271 -5.91 -5.76 -17.26
C ARG A 271 -6.77 -6.89 -16.66
N LYS A 272 -6.19 -8.06 -16.38
CA LYS A 272 -6.92 -9.18 -15.75
C LYS A 272 -7.43 -8.85 -14.35
N PHE A 273 -6.68 -8.06 -13.57
CA PHE A 273 -7.14 -7.60 -12.25
C PHE A 273 -8.24 -6.54 -12.34
N THR A 274 -8.17 -5.66 -13.36
CA THR A 274 -9.08 -4.53 -13.48
C THR A 274 -10.41 -4.88 -14.17
N LYS A 275 -10.49 -6.03 -14.86
CA LYS A 275 -11.64 -6.40 -15.70
C LYS A 275 -12.95 -6.52 -14.93
N GLU A 276 -12.90 -7.03 -13.69
CA GLU A 276 -14.09 -7.29 -12.87
C GLU A 276 -14.34 -6.19 -11.82
N VAL A 277 -13.53 -5.12 -11.84
CA VAL A 277 -13.66 -4.04 -10.87
C VAL A 277 -14.82 -3.12 -11.22
N PRO A 278 -15.79 -2.93 -10.32
CA PRO A 278 -16.81 -1.89 -10.46
C PRO A 278 -16.14 -0.51 -10.44
N ARG A 279 -16.02 0.12 -11.61
CA ARG A 279 -15.29 1.38 -11.80
C ARG A 279 -15.84 2.51 -10.94
N GLU A 280 -17.14 2.54 -10.77
CA GLU A 280 -17.87 3.52 -9.96
C GLU A 280 -17.43 3.53 -8.49
N LYS A 281 -16.90 2.39 -7.98
CA LYS A 281 -16.41 2.25 -6.60
C LYS A 281 -14.98 2.74 -6.40
N VAL A 282 -14.24 2.93 -7.49
CA VAL A 282 -12.82 3.27 -7.46
C VAL A 282 -12.55 4.67 -8.00
N LEU A 283 -13.30 5.07 -9.03
CA LEU A 283 -13.05 6.33 -9.71
C LEU A 283 -13.62 7.51 -8.92
N LYS A 284 -12.76 8.51 -8.70
CA LYS A 284 -13.17 9.83 -8.22
C LYS A 284 -13.63 10.69 -9.39
N ILE A 285 -14.49 11.64 -9.12
CA ILE A 285 -15.00 12.60 -10.13
C ILE A 285 -13.84 13.31 -10.85
N GLU A 286 -12.78 13.67 -10.14
CA GLU A 286 -11.58 14.30 -10.70
C GLU A 286 -10.93 13.51 -11.85
N SER A 287 -10.94 12.17 -11.76
CA SER A 287 -10.29 11.32 -12.77
C SER A 287 -11.08 11.21 -14.07
N VAL A 288 -12.33 11.66 -14.06
CA VAL A 288 -13.27 11.50 -15.20
C VAL A 288 -13.97 12.79 -15.63
N MET A 289 -13.80 13.89 -14.89
CA MET A 289 -14.40 15.18 -15.21
C MET A 289 -13.82 15.78 -16.51
N ASP A 290 -14.60 16.61 -17.17
CA ASP A 290 -14.14 17.44 -18.28
C ASP A 290 -13.61 18.79 -17.76
N PRO A 291 -12.57 19.38 -18.41
CA PRO A 291 -12.04 20.68 -18.02
C PRO A 291 -13.07 21.80 -18.18
N ILE A 292 -12.97 22.84 -17.35
CA ILE A 292 -13.91 23.96 -17.29
C ILE A 292 -14.02 24.74 -18.62
N GLU A 293 -12.97 24.74 -19.45
CA GLU A 293 -12.86 25.53 -20.68
C GLU A 293 -13.92 25.22 -21.76
N LYS A 294 -14.65 24.13 -21.61
CA LYS A 294 -15.61 23.62 -22.61
C LYS A 294 -17.08 23.89 -22.29
N ILE A 295 -17.44 24.41 -21.11
CA ILE A 295 -18.84 24.38 -20.64
C ILE A 295 -19.22 25.68 -19.91
N THR A 296 -20.34 26.29 -20.34
CA THR A 296 -20.88 27.51 -19.76
C THR A 296 -22.26 27.35 -19.09
N ASP A 297 -22.94 26.20 -19.27
CA ASP A 297 -24.29 25.97 -18.71
C ASP A 297 -24.24 24.85 -17.67
N PHE A 298 -24.22 25.22 -16.39
CA PHE A 298 -24.27 24.31 -15.26
C PHE A 298 -25.67 24.23 -14.65
N GLY A 299 -26.02 23.02 -14.17
CA GLY A 299 -27.16 22.83 -13.27
C GLY A 299 -26.93 23.40 -11.88
N SER A 300 -27.87 23.16 -10.99
CA SER A 300 -27.76 23.59 -9.58
C SER A 300 -26.88 22.69 -8.73
N LEU A 301 -26.64 21.45 -9.19
CA LEU A 301 -25.87 20.45 -8.48
C LEU A 301 -24.36 20.74 -8.58
N LYS A 302 -23.69 20.67 -7.43
CA LYS A 302 -22.22 20.71 -7.34
C LYS A 302 -21.73 19.44 -6.65
N VAL A 303 -20.64 18.87 -7.17
CA VAL A 303 -20.01 17.68 -6.60
C VAL A 303 -18.52 17.93 -6.31
N SER A 304 -18.00 17.33 -5.24
CA SER A 304 -16.58 17.44 -4.92
C SER A 304 -15.74 16.65 -5.91
N ARG A 305 -14.58 17.20 -6.28
CA ARG A 305 -13.56 16.50 -7.08
C ARG A 305 -13.15 15.14 -6.47
N ASN A 306 -13.17 15.06 -5.13
CA ASN A 306 -12.77 13.88 -4.37
C ASN A 306 -13.90 12.86 -4.18
N ALA A 307 -15.12 13.17 -4.59
CA ALA A 307 -16.25 12.24 -4.47
C ALA A 307 -16.04 10.99 -5.34
N ILE A 308 -16.33 9.82 -4.79
CA ILE A 308 -16.36 8.55 -5.51
C ILE A 308 -17.63 8.54 -6.37
N ILE A 309 -17.54 8.07 -7.63
CA ILE A 309 -18.66 8.08 -8.58
C ILE A 309 -19.89 7.40 -7.99
N GLU A 310 -19.75 6.23 -7.35
CA GLU A 310 -20.86 5.49 -6.72
C GLU A 310 -21.70 6.37 -5.80
N THR A 311 -21.08 7.27 -5.03
CA THR A 311 -21.78 8.10 -4.03
C THR A 311 -22.57 9.25 -4.62
N VAL A 312 -22.27 9.67 -5.84
CA VAL A 312 -22.88 10.83 -6.51
C VAL A 312 -23.54 10.49 -7.84
N ALA A 313 -23.44 9.24 -8.30
CA ALA A 313 -23.95 8.81 -9.61
C ALA A 313 -25.45 9.06 -9.75
N GLU A 314 -26.27 8.69 -8.76
CA GLU A 314 -27.73 8.88 -8.79
C GLU A 314 -28.10 10.37 -8.95
N ALA A 315 -27.45 11.25 -8.18
CA ALA A 315 -27.70 12.68 -8.26
C ALA A 315 -27.29 13.26 -9.62
N ILE A 316 -26.15 12.81 -10.20
CA ILE A 316 -25.71 13.27 -11.52
C ILE A 316 -26.62 12.73 -12.63
N LEU A 317 -27.10 11.49 -12.54
CA LEU A 317 -27.99 10.87 -13.53
C LEU A 317 -29.36 11.52 -13.58
N THR A 318 -29.83 12.13 -12.50
CA THR A 318 -31.11 12.85 -12.43
C THR A 318 -30.99 14.30 -12.90
N GLU A 319 -29.76 14.84 -13.02
CA GLU A 319 -29.55 16.22 -13.48
C GLU A 319 -29.57 16.28 -15.03
N GLN A 320 -30.32 17.22 -15.59
CA GLN A 320 -30.44 17.40 -17.05
C GLN A 320 -29.28 18.21 -17.66
N LYS A 321 -28.56 18.97 -16.83
CA LYS A 321 -27.45 19.84 -17.21
C LYS A 321 -26.11 19.28 -16.74
N ASN A 322 -25.05 19.93 -17.17
CA ASN A 322 -23.71 19.60 -16.64
C ASN A 322 -23.64 19.93 -15.16
N VAL A 323 -23.11 18.99 -14.38
CA VAL A 323 -22.87 19.16 -12.94
C VAL A 323 -21.50 19.80 -12.74
N ALA A 324 -21.46 20.87 -11.96
CA ALA A 324 -20.20 21.55 -11.63
C ALA A 324 -19.35 20.70 -10.66
N VAL A 325 -18.09 20.51 -11.00
CA VAL A 325 -17.11 19.88 -10.10
C VAL A 325 -16.32 20.95 -9.36
N VAL A 326 -16.30 20.87 -8.04
CA VAL A 326 -15.66 21.85 -7.18
C VAL A 326 -14.44 21.28 -6.45
N ASP A 327 -13.44 22.13 -6.20
CA ASP A 327 -12.30 21.83 -5.34
C ASP A 327 -12.68 21.95 -3.84
N ASP A 328 -11.68 21.74 -2.97
CA ASP A 328 -11.85 21.81 -1.52
C ASP A 328 -12.19 23.22 -1.01
N ASN A 329 -11.98 24.26 -1.82
CA ASN A 329 -12.33 25.65 -1.54
C ASN A 329 -13.70 26.05 -2.13
N GLY A 330 -14.38 25.14 -2.82
CA GLY A 330 -15.66 25.38 -3.48
C GLY A 330 -15.55 26.09 -4.84
N ALA A 331 -14.34 26.27 -5.37
CA ALA A 331 -14.14 26.81 -6.73
C ALA A 331 -14.46 25.73 -7.79
N VAL A 332 -15.16 26.13 -8.86
CA VAL A 332 -15.49 25.23 -9.98
C VAL A 332 -14.22 24.98 -10.80
N ILE A 333 -13.83 23.73 -10.92
CA ILE A 333 -12.60 23.28 -11.61
C ILE A 333 -12.87 22.42 -12.84
N GLY A 334 -14.10 21.97 -13.03
CA GLY A 334 -14.50 21.12 -14.15
C GLY A 334 -16.00 20.85 -14.16
N SER A 335 -16.42 19.93 -15.00
CA SER A 335 -17.81 19.49 -15.10
C SER A 335 -17.92 18.01 -15.36
N ILE A 336 -19.09 17.46 -15.09
CA ILE A 336 -19.43 16.08 -15.44
C ILE A 336 -20.88 16.01 -15.91
N HIS A 337 -21.14 15.25 -16.98
CA HIS A 337 -22.47 15.03 -17.53
C HIS A 337 -22.93 13.59 -17.27
N ALA A 338 -24.26 13.39 -17.17
CA ALA A 338 -24.88 12.08 -16.95
C ALA A 338 -24.42 11.01 -17.96
N SER A 339 -24.20 11.39 -19.24
CA SER A 339 -23.71 10.47 -20.27
C SER A 339 -22.35 9.85 -19.93
N LYS A 340 -21.46 10.61 -19.26
CA LYS A 340 -20.16 10.12 -18.81
C LYS A 340 -20.31 9.09 -17.70
N ILE A 341 -21.23 9.32 -16.76
CA ILE A 341 -21.55 8.35 -15.70
C ILE A 341 -22.11 7.06 -16.31
N ILE A 342 -23.05 7.15 -17.25
CA ILE A 342 -23.62 6.00 -17.98
C ILE A 342 -22.49 5.20 -18.67
N GLN A 343 -21.56 5.89 -19.34
CA GLN A 343 -20.43 5.24 -20.00
C GLN A 343 -19.52 4.50 -19.00
N ILE A 344 -19.31 5.05 -17.79
CA ILE A 344 -18.51 4.41 -16.75
C ILE A 344 -19.21 3.18 -16.17
N LEU A 345 -20.51 3.28 -15.91
CA LEU A 345 -21.31 2.20 -15.31
C LEU A 345 -21.56 1.03 -16.29
N PHE A 346 -21.77 1.32 -17.57
CA PHE A 346 -22.25 0.33 -18.55
C PHE A 346 -21.36 0.19 -19.78
N GLY A 347 -20.33 1.02 -19.95
CA GLY A 347 -19.44 1.00 -21.11
C GLY A 347 -18.38 -0.11 -21.05
N ASN A 348 -18.09 -0.75 -22.17
CA ASN A 348 -16.95 -1.67 -22.32
C ASN A 348 -15.63 -0.89 -22.37
N LEU A 349 -14.53 -1.54 -21.94
CA LEU A 349 -13.16 -0.97 -21.94
C LEU A 349 -12.74 -0.37 -23.31
N ASP A 350 -13.18 -0.99 -24.40
CA ASP A 350 -12.79 -0.62 -25.77
C ASP A 350 -13.35 0.75 -26.24
N SER A 351 -14.35 1.31 -25.57
CA SER A 351 -14.95 2.60 -25.94
C SER A 351 -14.21 3.81 -25.36
N PHE A 352 -13.35 3.64 -24.37
CA PHE A 352 -12.55 4.73 -23.77
C PHE A 352 -11.30 5.10 -24.58
N GLU A 353 -10.76 4.17 -25.38
CA GLU A 353 -9.54 4.40 -26.20
C GLU A 353 -9.84 5.22 -27.48
N GLN A 354 -11.10 5.31 -27.92
CA GLN A 354 -11.48 6.03 -29.15
C GLN A 354 -11.87 7.51 -28.94
N SER A 355 -11.86 7.99 -27.68
CA SER A 355 -12.29 9.37 -27.33
C SER A 355 -11.17 10.31 -26.90
N LYS A 356 -9.89 9.93 -27.13
CA LYS A 356 -8.72 10.81 -26.88
C LYS A 356 -8.13 11.38 -28.12
#